data_69bec1dedc6a17f776fff0daa214237a
#
_entry.id   69bec1dedc6a17f776fff0daa214237a
#
_cell.length_a   1.000
_cell.length_b   1.000
_cell.length_c   1.000
_cell.angle_alpha   90.00
_cell.angle_beta   90.00
_cell.angle_gamma   90.00
#
_symmetry.space_group_name_H-M   'P 1'
#
loop_
_entity.id
_entity.type
_entity.pdbx_description
1 polymer ?
#
loop_
_entity_poly.entity_id
_entity_poly.type
_entity_poly.pdbx_seq_one_letter_code
_entity_poly.pdbx_strand_id
1 'polypeptide(L)'
;SYMVQDKRLRITFVPKEARVRSTKKLALTLAAKAAQYDYLLLTDADCTPESTHWISEMMRGFEPNTKEIVLGFGAYFYEKGFVNRLVRYDTLFNGLHYLSAATHGHPYMGVGRNLAYKKELFFKTGGFKKMMNNRAGDDDLFVNHVATGKNTAVVCSRESITWSPAKT
;
A
#
# COMPACT_ATOMS: atom_id res chain seq x y z
N SER A 1 27.11 1.47 5.14
CA SER A 1 25.83 1.80 4.54
C SER A 1 25.33 0.58 3.76
N TYR A 2 24.15 0.05 4.09
CA TYR A 2 23.56 -1.14 3.46
C TYR A 2 23.41 -1.02 1.92
N MET A 3 23.38 0.21 1.41
CA MET A 3 23.17 0.49 -0.02
C MET A 3 24.31 0.09 -0.95
N VAL A 4 25.50 -0.07 -0.42
CA VAL A 4 26.69 -0.39 -1.25
C VAL A 4 26.78 -1.89 -1.56
N GLN A 5 26.05 -2.73 -0.82
CA GLN A 5 26.19 -4.18 -0.87
C GLN A 5 25.10 -4.92 -1.69
N ASP A 6 23.91 -4.35 -1.85
CA ASP A 6 22.82 -5.00 -2.60
C ASP A 6 22.40 -4.19 -3.82
N LYS A 7 22.71 -4.71 -5.01
CA LYS A 7 22.35 -4.09 -6.31
C LYS A 7 20.84 -4.01 -6.56
N ARG A 8 20.04 -4.72 -5.80
CA ARG A 8 18.57 -4.70 -5.87
C ARG A 8 18.00 -3.48 -5.13
N LEU A 9 18.74 -2.94 -4.14
CA LEU A 9 18.32 -1.77 -3.40
C LEU A 9 18.60 -0.50 -4.22
N ARG A 10 17.54 0.26 -4.47
CA ARG A 10 17.61 1.54 -5.20
C ARG A 10 16.96 2.64 -4.37
N ILE A 11 17.55 3.82 -4.41
CA ILE A 11 17.00 5.00 -3.76
C ILE A 11 16.62 6.02 -4.82
N THR A 12 15.43 6.58 -4.66
CA THR A 12 14.98 7.75 -5.40
C THR A 12 14.92 8.95 -4.46
N PHE A 13 15.33 10.11 -4.94
CA PHE A 13 15.35 11.35 -4.15
C PHE A 13 14.31 12.31 -4.68
N VAL A 14 13.57 12.94 -3.78
CA VAL A 14 12.74 14.08 -4.12
C VAL A 14 13.63 15.31 -4.13
N PRO A 15 13.67 16.09 -5.24
CA PRO A 15 14.43 17.33 -5.30
C PRO A 15 14.00 18.30 -4.21
N LYS A 16 14.95 18.95 -3.53
CA LYS A 16 14.67 19.92 -2.45
C LYS A 16 13.85 21.12 -2.94
N GLU A 17 13.99 21.46 -4.19
CA GLU A 17 13.32 22.57 -4.87
C GLU A 17 11.90 22.22 -5.34
N ALA A 18 11.48 20.96 -5.20
CA ALA A 18 10.17 20.50 -5.64
C ALA A 18 9.05 21.17 -4.82
N ARG A 19 8.41 22.17 -5.43
CA ARG A 19 7.25 22.87 -4.85
C ARG A 19 5.97 22.06 -5.07
N VAL A 20 5.80 20.99 -4.29
CA VAL A 20 4.62 20.10 -4.34
C VAL A 20 3.91 20.09 -2.99
N ARG A 21 2.58 19.98 -3.01
CA ARG A 21 1.78 19.91 -1.78
C ARG A 21 1.93 18.56 -1.04
N SER A 22 2.26 17.50 -1.75
CA SER A 22 2.48 16.16 -1.17
C SER A 22 3.81 15.58 -1.66
N THR A 23 4.81 15.63 -0.79
CA THR A 23 6.12 15.03 -1.02
C THR A 23 6.02 13.50 -1.11
N LYS A 24 5.11 12.87 -0.34
CA LYS A 24 4.87 11.42 -0.39
C LYS A 24 4.41 10.98 -1.79
N LYS A 25 3.43 11.66 -2.39
CA LYS A 25 2.94 11.35 -3.76
C LYS A 25 4.04 11.48 -4.82
N LEU A 26 4.86 12.51 -4.70
CA LEU A 26 5.99 12.70 -5.61
C LEU A 26 7.01 11.58 -5.43
N ALA A 27 7.37 11.23 -4.18
CA ALA A 27 8.29 10.13 -3.88
C ALA A 27 7.79 8.80 -4.45
N LEU A 28 6.52 8.46 -4.22
CA LEU A 28 5.90 7.25 -4.77
C LEU A 28 5.88 7.25 -6.30
N THR A 29 5.60 8.39 -6.92
CA THR A 29 5.63 8.52 -8.39
C THR A 29 7.05 8.29 -8.94
N LEU A 30 8.06 8.84 -8.30
CA LEU A 30 9.47 8.64 -8.69
C LEU A 30 9.90 7.19 -8.48
N ALA A 31 9.50 6.58 -7.35
CA ALA A 31 9.77 5.17 -7.08
C ALA A 31 9.10 4.25 -8.11
N ALA A 32 7.84 4.51 -8.45
CA ALA A 32 7.13 3.76 -9.49
C ALA A 32 7.79 3.89 -10.87
N LYS A 33 8.31 5.06 -11.22
CA LYS A 33 9.08 5.26 -12.47
C LYS A 33 10.39 4.48 -12.46
N ALA A 34 11.10 4.47 -11.32
CA ALA A 34 12.37 3.79 -11.16
C ALA A 34 12.23 2.26 -11.01
N ALA A 35 11.05 1.76 -10.66
CA ALA A 35 10.78 0.33 -10.52
C ALA A 35 11.01 -0.42 -11.83
N GLN A 36 11.65 -1.58 -11.75
CA GLN A 36 12.02 -2.39 -12.92
C GLN A 36 10.97 -3.44 -13.28
N TYR A 37 10.13 -3.83 -12.30
CA TYR A 37 9.15 -4.90 -12.44
C TYR A 37 7.74 -4.36 -12.65
N ASP A 38 6.85 -5.23 -13.13
CA ASP A 38 5.48 -4.87 -13.49
C ASP A 38 4.54 -4.75 -12.30
N TYR A 39 4.92 -5.30 -11.16
CA TYR A 39 4.13 -5.25 -9.93
C TYR A 39 4.81 -4.34 -8.91
N LEU A 40 4.03 -3.48 -8.29
CA LEU A 40 4.44 -2.60 -7.20
C LEU A 40 3.77 -3.08 -5.91
N LEU A 41 4.57 -3.41 -4.91
CA LEU A 41 4.10 -3.74 -3.56
C LEU A 41 4.59 -2.64 -2.62
N LEU A 42 3.66 -1.98 -1.97
CA LEU A 42 3.89 -0.84 -1.10
C LEU A 42 3.86 -1.27 0.36
N THR A 43 4.75 -0.67 1.12
CA THR A 43 4.73 -0.70 2.59
C THR A 43 5.31 0.59 3.13
N ASP A 44 4.94 0.99 4.34
CA ASP A 44 5.57 2.12 5.01
C ASP A 44 6.95 1.70 5.57
N ALA A 45 7.88 2.65 5.63
CA ALA A 45 9.27 2.38 6.02
C ALA A 45 9.44 1.87 7.47
N ASP A 46 8.44 2.10 8.31
CA ASP A 46 8.38 1.66 9.70
C ASP A 46 7.56 0.36 9.90
N CYS A 47 7.06 -0.22 8.82
CA CYS A 47 6.29 -1.45 8.87
C CYS A 47 7.18 -2.69 8.81
N THR A 48 6.76 -3.74 9.50
CA THR A 48 7.39 -5.06 9.50
C THR A 48 6.40 -6.10 8.96
N PRO A 49 6.73 -6.86 7.91
CA PRO A 49 5.93 -7.99 7.48
C PRO A 49 5.86 -9.08 8.57
N GLU A 50 4.71 -9.74 8.72
CA GLU A 50 4.54 -10.87 9.64
C GLU A 50 5.45 -12.04 9.28
N SER A 51 5.73 -12.25 8.01
CA SER A 51 6.41 -13.44 7.51
C SER A 51 7.34 -13.13 6.34
N THR A 52 8.34 -13.97 6.14
CA THR A 52 9.20 -13.95 4.94
C THR A 52 8.42 -14.31 3.66
N HIS A 53 7.21 -14.86 3.79
CA HIS A 53 6.32 -15.19 2.68
C HIS A 53 5.41 -14.02 2.26
N TRP A 54 5.49 -12.86 2.92
CA TRP A 54 4.64 -11.71 2.66
C TRP A 54 4.55 -11.32 1.18
N ILE A 55 5.68 -11.24 0.49
CA ILE A 55 5.71 -10.89 -0.93
C ILE A 55 4.97 -11.95 -1.75
N SER A 56 5.26 -13.23 -1.54
CA SER A 56 4.62 -14.33 -2.29
C SER A 56 3.12 -14.41 -2.02
N GLU A 57 2.69 -14.19 -0.78
CA GLU A 57 1.28 -14.16 -0.43
C GLU A 57 0.55 -13.01 -1.14
N MET A 58 1.10 -11.80 -1.10
CA MET A 58 0.50 -10.67 -1.79
C MET A 58 0.45 -10.87 -3.31
N MET A 59 1.47 -11.50 -3.90
CA MET A 59 1.51 -11.77 -5.35
C MET A 59 0.47 -12.79 -5.79
N ARG A 60 0.06 -13.75 -4.95
CA ARG A 60 -1.07 -14.67 -5.25
C ARG A 60 -2.38 -13.94 -5.55
N GLY A 61 -2.58 -12.75 -4.99
CA GLY A 61 -3.75 -11.93 -5.29
C GLY A 61 -3.88 -11.50 -6.75
N PHE A 62 -2.80 -11.59 -7.54
CA PHE A 62 -2.84 -11.31 -8.98
C PHE A 62 -3.21 -12.53 -9.83
N GLU A 63 -3.45 -13.66 -9.22
CA GLU A 63 -3.95 -14.88 -9.86
C GLU A 63 -5.50 -14.93 -9.72
N PRO A 64 -6.25 -15.07 -10.81
CA PRO A 64 -5.85 -15.06 -12.22
C PRO A 64 -5.37 -13.68 -12.69
N ASN A 65 -4.63 -13.64 -13.78
CA ASN A 65 -3.97 -12.42 -14.29
C ASN A 65 -4.92 -11.24 -14.66
N THR A 66 -6.21 -11.38 -14.38
CA THR A 66 -7.22 -10.31 -14.52
C THR A 66 -7.16 -9.28 -13.40
N LYS A 67 -6.49 -9.59 -12.30
CA LYS A 67 -6.38 -8.68 -11.15
C LYS A 67 -5.23 -7.68 -11.36
N GLU A 68 -5.51 -6.43 -11.04
CA GLU A 68 -4.59 -5.31 -11.19
C GLU A 68 -4.24 -4.65 -9.86
N ILE A 69 -5.07 -4.89 -8.82
CA ILE A 69 -4.92 -4.36 -7.46
C ILE A 69 -5.09 -5.49 -6.45
N VAL A 70 -4.24 -5.52 -5.44
CA VAL A 70 -4.34 -6.44 -4.30
C VAL A 70 -4.33 -5.63 -3.02
N LEU A 71 -5.38 -5.78 -2.24
CA LEU A 71 -5.55 -5.15 -0.93
C LEU A 71 -5.15 -6.13 0.17
N GLY A 72 -4.22 -5.71 1.02
CA GLY A 72 -3.81 -6.44 2.21
C GLY A 72 -4.26 -5.74 3.50
N PHE A 73 -4.10 -6.41 4.63
CA PHE A 73 -4.35 -5.87 5.96
C PHE A 73 -3.06 -5.39 6.61
N GLY A 74 -3.08 -4.18 7.17
CA GLY A 74 -2.00 -3.62 7.97
C GLY A 74 -2.46 -3.39 9.40
N ALA A 75 -1.80 -4.01 10.36
CA ALA A 75 -2.11 -3.95 11.78
C ALA A 75 -1.14 -3.02 12.54
N TYR A 76 -1.37 -2.82 13.83
CA TYR A 76 -0.44 -2.19 14.77
C TYR A 76 0.03 -3.19 15.81
N PHE A 77 1.31 -3.13 16.18
CA PHE A 77 1.84 -3.90 17.29
C PHE A 77 1.08 -3.60 18.58
N TYR A 78 0.94 -4.64 19.40
CA TYR A 78 0.35 -4.49 20.72
C TYR A 78 1.31 -3.76 21.66
N GLU A 79 0.77 -2.77 22.36
CA GLU A 79 1.39 -2.15 23.51
C GLU A 79 0.33 -1.90 24.60
N LYS A 80 0.76 -1.85 25.86
CA LYS A 80 -0.14 -1.57 26.98
C LYS A 80 -0.61 -0.11 26.90
N GLY A 81 -1.92 0.10 27.07
CA GLY A 81 -2.50 1.43 27.11
C GLY A 81 -3.83 1.53 26.39
N PHE A 82 -4.61 2.53 26.74
CA PHE A 82 -5.94 2.75 26.16
C PHE A 82 -5.84 3.21 24.70
N VAL A 83 -4.92 4.12 24.41
CA VAL A 83 -4.73 4.65 23.04
C VAL A 83 -4.38 3.53 22.08
N ASN A 84 -3.43 2.65 22.44
CA ASN A 84 -3.06 1.53 21.59
C ASN A 84 -4.24 0.57 21.33
N ARG A 85 -5.05 0.29 22.36
CA ARG A 85 -6.27 -0.54 22.20
C ARG A 85 -7.25 0.11 21.22
N LEU A 86 -7.48 1.40 21.36
CA LEU A 86 -8.40 2.14 20.49
C LEU A 86 -7.92 2.16 19.05
N VAL A 87 -6.64 2.46 18.81
CA VAL A 87 -6.04 2.48 17.47
C VAL A 87 -6.09 1.09 16.82
N ARG A 88 -5.81 0.04 17.57
CA ARG A 88 -5.90 -1.34 17.05
C ARG A 88 -7.33 -1.76 16.75
N TYR A 89 -8.28 -1.38 17.61
CA TYR A 89 -9.70 -1.62 17.37
C TYR A 89 -10.18 -0.89 16.10
N ASP A 90 -9.89 0.41 15.99
CA ASP A 90 -10.25 1.22 14.83
C ASP A 90 -9.64 0.65 13.53
N THR A 91 -8.36 0.28 13.59
CA THR A 91 -7.68 -0.34 12.44
C THR A 91 -8.30 -1.66 12.02
N LEU A 92 -8.65 -2.52 12.98
CA LEU A 92 -9.32 -3.79 12.68
C LEU A 92 -10.72 -3.55 12.10
N PHE A 93 -11.48 -2.64 12.69
CA PHE A 93 -12.82 -2.29 12.24
C PHE A 93 -12.82 -1.73 10.81
N ASN A 94 -11.93 -0.78 10.52
CA ASN A 94 -11.75 -0.25 9.17
C ASN A 94 -11.26 -1.33 8.20
N GLY A 95 -10.34 -2.20 8.63
CA GLY A 95 -9.85 -3.33 7.85
C GLY A 95 -10.98 -4.28 7.45
N LEU A 96 -11.81 -4.66 8.39
CA LEU A 96 -12.99 -5.50 8.13
C LEU A 96 -13.92 -4.85 7.11
N HIS A 97 -14.16 -3.55 7.21
CA HIS A 97 -15.06 -2.83 6.30
C HIS A 97 -14.51 -2.81 4.86
N TYR A 98 -13.29 -2.31 4.64
CA TYR A 98 -12.81 -2.15 3.26
C TYR A 98 -12.47 -3.48 2.59
N LEU A 99 -11.94 -4.46 3.33
CA LEU A 99 -11.67 -5.78 2.77
C LEU A 99 -12.95 -6.55 2.46
N SER A 100 -13.95 -6.48 3.35
CA SER A 100 -15.26 -7.10 3.09
C SER A 100 -15.95 -6.45 1.89
N ALA A 101 -15.98 -5.12 1.80
CA ALA A 101 -16.53 -4.41 0.65
C ALA A 101 -15.84 -4.83 -0.65
N ALA A 102 -14.51 -4.91 -0.66
CA ALA A 102 -13.75 -5.34 -1.83
C ALA A 102 -14.04 -6.80 -2.21
N THR A 103 -14.17 -7.70 -1.22
CA THR A 103 -14.53 -9.10 -1.45
C THR A 103 -15.92 -9.25 -2.08
N HIS A 104 -16.86 -8.34 -1.73
CA HIS A 104 -18.19 -8.30 -2.32
C HIS A 104 -18.28 -7.47 -3.61
N GLY A 105 -17.13 -7.10 -4.20
CA GLY A 105 -17.09 -6.41 -5.49
C GLY A 105 -17.20 -4.89 -5.43
N HIS A 106 -17.12 -4.29 -4.24
CA HIS A 106 -17.23 -2.85 -4.01
C HIS A 106 -15.97 -2.27 -3.34
N PRO A 107 -14.77 -2.41 -3.94
CA PRO A 107 -13.56 -1.82 -3.38
C PRO A 107 -13.66 -0.29 -3.40
N TYR A 108 -13.32 0.37 -2.29
CA TYR A 108 -13.40 1.83 -2.17
C TYR A 108 -12.18 2.46 -1.49
N MET A 109 -11.36 1.69 -0.81
CA MET A 109 -10.11 2.16 -0.21
C MET A 109 -9.08 1.05 -0.08
N GLY A 110 -7.84 1.43 0.17
CA GLY A 110 -6.75 0.54 0.51
C GLY A 110 -5.72 1.27 1.37
N VAL A 111 -4.91 0.54 2.11
CA VAL A 111 -3.90 1.12 3.00
C VAL A 111 -2.51 0.93 2.40
N GLY A 112 -1.77 2.03 2.21
CA GLY A 112 -0.45 2.03 1.56
C GLY A 112 0.62 1.21 2.26
N ARG A 113 0.41 0.85 3.52
CA ARG A 113 1.30 -0.05 4.26
C ARG A 113 1.16 -1.52 3.87
N ASN A 114 0.12 -1.89 3.09
CA ASN A 114 -0.05 -3.24 2.54
C ASN A 114 -0.95 -3.24 1.30
N LEU A 115 -0.42 -2.70 0.22
CA LEU A 115 -1.13 -2.48 -1.03
C LEU A 115 -0.24 -2.87 -2.20
N ALA A 116 -0.77 -3.66 -3.14
CA ALA A 116 -0.06 -3.94 -4.38
C ALA A 116 -0.91 -3.59 -5.60
N TYR A 117 -0.26 -3.17 -6.68
CA TYR A 117 -0.91 -2.93 -7.95
C TYR A 117 0.04 -3.06 -9.14
N LYS A 118 -0.52 -3.29 -10.33
CA LYS A 118 0.25 -3.31 -11.57
C LYS A 118 0.77 -1.90 -11.90
N LYS A 119 2.05 -1.81 -12.23
CA LYS A 119 2.71 -0.57 -12.63
C LYS A 119 2.01 0.08 -13.83
N GLU A 120 1.55 -0.72 -14.78
CA GLU A 120 0.79 -0.24 -15.94
C GLU A 120 -0.50 0.50 -15.52
N LEU A 121 -1.27 -0.06 -14.58
CA LEU A 121 -2.49 0.58 -14.06
C LEU A 121 -2.19 1.97 -13.50
N PHE A 122 -1.11 2.09 -12.73
CA PHE A 122 -0.70 3.37 -12.13
C PHE A 122 -0.46 4.44 -13.19
N PHE A 123 0.29 4.11 -14.24
CA PHE A 123 0.59 5.09 -15.29
C PHE A 123 -0.59 5.35 -16.23
N LYS A 124 -1.35 4.33 -16.61
CA LYS A 124 -2.55 4.44 -17.45
C LYS A 124 -3.61 5.36 -16.86
N THR A 125 -3.78 5.35 -15.54
CA THR A 125 -4.74 6.21 -14.84
C THR A 125 -4.19 7.60 -14.50
N GLY A 126 -2.93 7.88 -14.84
CA GLY A 126 -2.24 9.15 -14.58
C GLY A 126 -1.63 9.23 -13.18
N GLY A 127 -1.57 8.10 -12.44
CA GLY A 127 -1.00 8.05 -11.12
C GLY A 127 -1.65 9.04 -10.16
N PHE A 128 -0.85 9.74 -9.39
CA PHE A 128 -1.34 10.75 -8.43
C PHE A 128 -1.59 12.14 -9.04
N LYS A 129 -1.47 12.35 -10.35
CA LYS A 129 -1.56 13.71 -10.96
C LYS A 129 -2.84 14.44 -10.57
N LYS A 130 -4.01 13.78 -10.65
CA LYS A 130 -5.30 14.37 -10.28
C LYS A 130 -5.46 14.62 -8.78
N MET A 131 -4.63 13.98 -7.95
CA MET A 131 -4.72 13.99 -6.49
C MET A 131 -3.60 14.79 -5.83
N MET A 132 -2.69 15.40 -6.61
CA MET A 132 -1.51 16.14 -6.10
C MET A 132 -1.89 17.31 -5.20
N ASN A 133 -3.10 17.86 -5.35
CA ASN A 133 -3.60 18.97 -4.54
C ASN A 133 -4.11 18.54 -3.15
N ASN A 134 -4.40 17.27 -2.94
CA ASN A 134 -4.86 16.76 -1.66
C ASN A 134 -3.65 16.41 -0.80
N ARG A 135 -3.65 16.85 0.47
CA ARG A 135 -2.53 16.60 1.40
C ARG A 135 -2.52 15.18 1.97
N ALA A 136 -3.68 14.53 2.05
CA ALA A 136 -3.85 13.20 2.64
C ALA A 136 -4.60 12.25 1.68
N GLY A 137 -4.67 10.98 2.03
CA GLY A 137 -5.45 9.98 1.31
C GLY A 137 -4.82 9.53 0.00
N ASP A 138 -3.51 9.37 -0.04
CA ASP A 138 -2.79 9.02 -1.28
C ASP A 138 -3.25 7.66 -1.81
N ASP A 139 -3.25 6.67 -0.94
CA ASP A 139 -3.56 5.29 -1.27
C ASP A 139 -5.07 5.07 -1.41
N ASP A 140 -5.85 5.64 -0.47
CA ASP A 140 -7.31 5.54 -0.47
C ASP A 140 -7.92 6.18 -1.71
N LEU A 141 -7.50 7.40 -2.05
CA LEU A 141 -7.98 8.10 -3.24
C LEU A 141 -7.58 7.40 -4.53
N PHE A 142 -6.37 6.83 -4.57
CA PHE A 142 -5.93 6.07 -5.73
C PHE A 142 -6.80 4.83 -5.89
N VAL A 143 -6.94 4.00 -4.86
CA VAL A 143 -7.79 2.80 -4.91
C VAL A 143 -9.22 3.16 -5.27
N ASN A 144 -9.80 4.18 -4.61
CA ASN A 144 -11.16 4.64 -4.90
C ASN A 144 -11.36 5.03 -6.37
N HIS A 145 -10.32 5.59 -7.00
CA HIS A 145 -10.40 6.04 -8.39
C HIS A 145 -10.27 4.91 -9.42
N VAL A 146 -9.50 3.84 -9.10
CA VAL A 146 -9.10 2.84 -10.11
C VAL A 146 -9.63 1.42 -9.82
N ALA A 147 -10.04 1.14 -8.57
CA ALA A 147 -10.48 -0.18 -8.16
C ALA A 147 -11.89 -0.49 -8.63
N THR A 148 -12.10 -1.73 -9.02
CA THR A 148 -13.40 -2.30 -9.38
C THR A 148 -13.47 -3.72 -8.82
N GLY A 149 -14.67 -4.29 -8.67
CA GLY A 149 -14.81 -5.68 -8.25
C GLY A 149 -14.16 -6.69 -9.20
N LYS A 150 -13.96 -6.30 -10.47
CA LYS A 150 -13.32 -7.17 -11.46
C LYS A 150 -11.80 -7.17 -11.35
N ASN A 151 -11.18 -5.99 -11.13
CA ASN A 151 -9.73 -5.85 -11.14
C ASN A 151 -9.06 -5.89 -9.77
N THR A 152 -9.83 -5.98 -8.68
CA THR A 152 -9.32 -5.97 -7.30
C THR A 152 -9.43 -7.34 -6.65
N ALA A 153 -8.39 -7.73 -5.93
CA ALA A 153 -8.37 -8.90 -5.07
C ALA A 153 -8.05 -8.52 -3.62
N VAL A 154 -8.40 -9.39 -2.69
CA VAL A 154 -8.10 -9.26 -1.27
C VAL A 154 -7.21 -10.42 -0.83
N VAL A 155 -6.14 -10.12 -0.12
CA VAL A 155 -5.27 -11.10 0.53
C VAL A 155 -5.22 -10.78 2.01
N CYS A 156 -5.71 -11.69 2.85
CA CYS A 156 -5.80 -11.53 4.29
C CYS A 156 -5.32 -12.78 5.07
N SER A 157 -4.42 -13.58 4.47
CA SER A 157 -3.74 -14.63 5.20
C SER A 157 -2.88 -14.02 6.31
N ARG A 158 -2.64 -14.78 7.39
CA ARG A 158 -1.77 -14.31 8.48
C ARG A 158 -0.40 -13.87 7.95
N GLU A 159 0.18 -14.62 7.03
CA GLU A 159 1.50 -14.37 6.48
C GLU A 159 1.57 -13.13 5.58
N SER A 160 0.42 -12.60 5.14
CA SER A 160 0.34 -11.38 4.32
C SER A 160 0.21 -10.09 5.13
N ILE A 161 0.10 -10.17 6.46
CA ILE A 161 -0.10 -8.99 7.32
C ILE A 161 1.19 -8.16 7.42
N THR A 162 1.06 -6.84 7.47
CA THR A 162 2.13 -5.92 7.88
C THR A 162 1.81 -5.28 9.22
N TRP A 163 2.83 -5.03 10.03
CA TRP A 163 2.71 -4.45 11.37
C TRP A 163 3.38 -3.09 11.41
N SER A 164 2.61 -2.07 11.77
CA SER A 164 3.12 -0.73 12.09
C SER A 164 3.52 -0.63 13.57
N PRO A 165 4.45 0.27 13.92
CA PRO A 165 4.77 0.55 15.31
C PRO A 165 3.53 0.89 16.13
N ALA A 166 3.55 0.51 17.41
CA ALA A 166 2.48 0.83 18.32
C ALA A 166 2.29 2.35 18.43
N LYS A 167 1.05 2.78 18.64
CA LYS A 167 0.71 4.17 18.96
C LYS A 167 0.37 4.25 20.44
N THR A 168 1.03 5.15 21.14
CA THR A 168 0.89 5.39 22.59
C THR A 168 0.30 6.76 22.87
#